data_ef5b647fd7b03510a78c6629211ca6c7
#
_entry.id   ef5b647fd7b03510a78c6629211ca6c7
#
_cell.length_a   1.000
_cell.length_b   1.000
_cell.length_c   1.000
_cell.angle_alpha   90.00
_cell.angle_beta   90.00
_cell.angle_gamma   90.00
#
_symmetry.space_group_name_H-M   'P 1'
#
loop_
_entity.id
_entity.type
_entity.pdbx_description
1 polymer ?
#
loop_
_entity_poly.entity_id
_entity_poly.type
_entity_poly.pdbx_seq_one_letter_code
_entity_poly.pdbx_strand_id
1 'polypeptide(L)'
;MSAMKKFLLVCLFLQVPALARAGAPASGMSEAERYARRCQSQAAYRIARPQGTMLWGTKRDWDTEKVTEERSSVLVSAELAPLRQADAGVKALRLEGGHLVASPAPEAGGVTSGVVGTVLQGADSNGKPVAVAICGAEPSPEDPGMVFYRIEAWNAVAQQWENPCVGLDRVTDSRALAVSGFWDASGAHHEAPGKLTFACQNGAIAKCILWGYKPWASRDGQPLAGLHQACTRMARADYCGNGRSHTHQDTTIDMYDRLGLIQRTTEASDEWDPAKAAFEAAWAPDGATCLARTRDGRAMETILQECPNRFQKGAVAELDGGERCTVRRVDVHPGSALLRNLSYGGPKGSR
;
A
#
# COMPACT_ATOMS: atom_id res chain seq x y z
N MET A 1 -22.18 6.34 -98.65
CA MET A 1 -22.02 7.26 -97.55
C MET A 1 -23.03 6.83 -96.45
N SER A 2 -22.59 6.00 -95.50
CA SER A 2 -23.48 5.33 -94.58
C SER A 2 -23.16 5.83 -93.16
N ALA A 3 -24.13 6.40 -92.46
CA ALA A 3 -24.02 6.91 -91.11
C ALA A 3 -24.39 5.81 -90.13
N MET A 4 -23.43 5.40 -89.34
CA MET A 4 -23.58 4.37 -88.34
C MET A 4 -24.02 5.04 -86.99
N LYS A 5 -25.25 4.78 -86.54
CA LYS A 5 -25.79 5.21 -85.25
C LYS A 5 -25.24 4.30 -84.14
N LYS A 6 -24.50 4.88 -83.18
CA LYS A 6 -24.08 4.20 -81.96
C LYS A 6 -25.21 4.29 -80.94
N PHE A 7 -25.72 3.13 -80.51
CA PHE A 7 -26.60 3.01 -79.36
C PHE A 7 -25.76 2.98 -78.07
N LEU A 8 -26.03 3.92 -77.20
CA LEU A 8 -25.42 3.98 -75.86
C LEU A 8 -26.33 3.24 -74.86
N LEU A 9 -25.87 2.08 -74.39
CA LEU A 9 -26.58 1.30 -73.37
C LEU A 9 -26.20 1.87 -72.02
N VAL A 10 -27.14 2.53 -71.33
CA VAL A 10 -26.96 3.03 -69.94
C VAL A 10 -27.37 1.93 -69.01
N CYS A 11 -26.36 1.26 -68.36
CA CYS A 11 -26.60 0.36 -67.27
C CYS A 11 -26.81 1.17 -65.98
N LEU A 12 -28.05 1.22 -65.51
CA LEU A 12 -28.39 1.72 -64.19
C LEU A 12 -27.95 0.69 -63.12
N PHE A 13 -26.85 0.96 -62.45
CA PHE A 13 -26.50 0.20 -61.22
C PHE A 13 -27.34 0.73 -60.05
N LEU A 14 -28.33 -0.06 -59.66
CA LEU A 14 -29.02 0.11 -58.38
C LEU A 14 -28.03 -0.19 -57.23
N GLN A 15 -27.50 0.85 -56.62
CA GLN A 15 -26.74 0.71 -55.35
C GLN A 15 -27.73 0.46 -54.22
N VAL A 16 -27.78 -0.76 -53.73
CA VAL A 16 -28.46 -1.11 -52.48
C VAL A 16 -27.55 -0.66 -51.34
N PRO A 17 -27.99 0.25 -50.46
CA PRO A 17 -27.20 0.59 -49.31
C PRO A 17 -27.08 -0.63 -48.37
N ALA A 18 -25.88 -1.16 -48.21
CA ALA A 18 -25.59 -2.13 -47.16
C ALA A 18 -25.77 -1.43 -45.81
N LEU A 19 -26.88 -1.74 -45.14
CA LEU A 19 -27.07 -1.43 -43.73
C LEU A 19 -25.97 -2.15 -42.95
N ALA A 20 -24.90 -1.42 -42.60
CA ALA A 20 -23.92 -1.85 -41.66
C ALA A 20 -24.66 -2.07 -40.32
N ARG A 21 -24.96 -3.32 -40.01
CA ARG A 21 -25.35 -3.69 -38.62
C ARG A 21 -24.21 -3.27 -37.73
N ALA A 22 -24.42 -2.18 -36.99
CA ALA A 22 -23.59 -1.88 -35.83
C ALA A 22 -23.60 -3.13 -34.94
N GLY A 23 -22.47 -3.84 -34.91
CA GLY A 23 -22.29 -4.96 -33.98
C GLY A 23 -22.61 -4.45 -32.59
N ALA A 24 -23.55 -5.10 -31.91
CA ALA A 24 -23.78 -4.85 -30.48
C ALA A 24 -22.42 -4.91 -29.78
N PRO A 25 -22.11 -3.96 -28.88
CA PRO A 25 -20.89 -4.07 -28.09
C PRO A 25 -20.95 -5.42 -27.39
N ALA A 26 -19.83 -6.17 -27.43
CA ALA A 26 -19.70 -7.42 -26.72
C ALA A 26 -20.21 -7.17 -25.31
N SER A 27 -21.27 -7.90 -24.92
CA SER A 27 -21.93 -7.71 -23.63
C SER A 27 -20.93 -8.08 -22.54
N GLY A 28 -20.25 -7.07 -21.97
CA GLY A 28 -19.44 -7.22 -20.78
C GLY A 28 -20.31 -7.78 -19.66
N MET A 29 -19.73 -8.57 -18.79
CA MET A 29 -20.39 -9.11 -17.60
C MET A 29 -21.10 -7.99 -16.85
N SER A 30 -22.37 -8.20 -16.50
CA SER A 30 -23.13 -7.25 -15.69
C SER A 30 -22.52 -7.07 -14.30
N GLU A 31 -22.81 -5.97 -13.65
CA GLU A 31 -22.33 -5.71 -12.29
C GLU A 31 -22.81 -6.77 -11.30
N ALA A 32 -24.07 -7.21 -11.42
CA ALA A 32 -24.63 -8.29 -10.59
C ALA A 32 -23.91 -9.62 -10.78
N GLU A 33 -23.64 -10.01 -12.03
CA GLU A 33 -22.86 -11.23 -12.33
C GLU A 33 -21.42 -11.12 -11.80
N ARG A 34 -20.81 -9.96 -11.94
CA ARG A 34 -19.48 -9.69 -11.39
C ARG A 34 -19.46 -9.86 -9.88
N TYR A 35 -20.42 -9.29 -9.16
CA TYR A 35 -20.47 -9.38 -7.70
C TYR A 35 -20.83 -10.79 -7.23
N ALA A 36 -21.59 -11.56 -8.01
CA ALA A 36 -21.88 -12.96 -7.69
C ALA A 36 -20.61 -13.85 -7.69
N ARG A 37 -19.57 -13.45 -8.42
CA ARG A 37 -18.29 -14.19 -8.51
C ARG A 37 -17.23 -13.72 -7.50
N ARG A 38 -17.54 -12.76 -6.63
CA ARG A 38 -16.59 -12.30 -5.61
C ARG A 38 -16.25 -13.41 -4.63
N CYS A 39 -15.07 -13.32 -4.03
CA CYS A 39 -14.61 -14.22 -2.99
C CYS A 39 -14.45 -15.70 -3.44
N GLN A 40 -14.35 -15.93 -4.73
CA GLN A 40 -14.14 -17.26 -5.32
C GLN A 40 -12.71 -17.46 -5.82
N SER A 41 -11.90 -16.40 -5.85
CA SER A 41 -10.53 -16.47 -6.33
C SER A 41 -9.66 -17.27 -5.37
N GLN A 42 -8.99 -18.30 -5.90
CA GLN A 42 -7.95 -19.05 -5.21
C GLN A 42 -6.55 -18.61 -5.66
N ALA A 43 -6.47 -17.61 -6.53
CA ALA A 43 -5.22 -17.15 -7.08
C ALA A 43 -4.39 -16.44 -6.01
N ALA A 44 -3.39 -17.11 -5.46
CA ALA A 44 -2.33 -16.50 -4.70
C ALA A 44 -1.34 -15.88 -5.71
N TYR A 45 -1.27 -14.56 -5.75
CA TYR A 45 -0.27 -13.88 -6.56
C TYR A 45 1.06 -13.91 -5.80
N ARG A 46 2.07 -14.55 -6.38
CA ARG A 46 3.42 -14.60 -5.83
C ARG A 46 4.34 -13.71 -6.65
N ILE A 47 5.06 -12.83 -5.99
CA ILE A 47 6.16 -12.10 -6.59
C ILE A 47 7.46 -12.67 -6.02
N ALA A 48 8.35 -13.07 -6.90
CA ALA A 48 9.59 -13.71 -6.52
C ALA A 48 10.48 -12.82 -5.64
N ARG A 49 10.53 -11.51 -5.87
CA ARG A 49 11.25 -10.52 -5.01
C ARG A 49 10.80 -9.10 -5.38
N PRO A 50 9.99 -8.42 -4.59
CA PRO A 50 9.77 -6.98 -4.77
C PRO A 50 11.08 -6.23 -4.52
N GLN A 51 11.39 -5.27 -5.37
CA GLN A 51 12.47 -4.34 -5.08
C GLN A 51 11.98 -3.30 -4.06
N GLY A 52 12.63 -3.27 -2.91
CA GLY A 52 12.28 -2.39 -1.83
C GLY A 52 11.06 -2.82 -1.01
N THR A 53 10.66 -2.00 -0.05
CA THR A 53 9.47 -2.22 0.76
C THR A 53 8.31 -1.42 0.19
N MET A 54 7.26 -2.10 -0.22
CA MET A 54 6.02 -1.49 -0.71
C MET A 54 5.33 -0.72 0.41
N LEU A 55 4.65 0.37 0.08
CA LEU A 55 3.90 1.17 1.06
C LEU A 55 2.61 0.46 1.48
N TRP A 56 1.73 0.18 0.53
CA TRP A 56 0.45 -0.49 0.75
C TRP A 56 0.54 -2.02 0.78
N GLY A 57 1.59 -2.59 0.19
CA GLY A 57 1.75 -4.03 0.02
C GLY A 57 0.85 -4.63 -1.06
N THR A 58 0.19 -3.82 -1.86
CA THR A 58 -0.63 -4.25 -2.98
C THR A 58 0.23 -4.48 -4.22
N LYS A 59 -0.19 -5.46 -5.03
CA LYS A 59 0.42 -5.63 -6.34
C LYS A 59 0.01 -4.48 -7.25
N ARG A 60 0.84 -4.31 -8.26
CA ARG A 60 0.52 -3.49 -9.41
C ARG A 60 -0.73 -4.02 -10.09
N ASP A 61 -1.58 -3.10 -10.51
CA ASP A 61 -2.68 -3.41 -11.38
C ASP A 61 -2.11 -3.96 -12.70
N TRP A 62 -2.42 -5.20 -13.04
CA TRP A 62 -2.33 -5.80 -14.37
C TRP A 62 -0.96 -6.02 -15.01
N ASP A 63 0.11 -5.51 -14.48
CA ASP A 63 1.46 -5.78 -15.00
C ASP A 63 2.19 -6.80 -14.11
N THR A 64 2.40 -8.00 -14.63
CA THR A 64 3.01 -9.13 -13.91
C THR A 64 4.53 -9.04 -13.80
N GLU A 65 5.20 -8.15 -14.55
CA GLU A 65 6.65 -8.20 -14.68
C GLU A 65 7.42 -7.14 -13.87
N LYS A 66 6.80 -6.03 -13.48
CA LYS A 66 7.51 -4.92 -12.82
C LYS A 66 6.79 -4.44 -11.58
N VAL A 67 7.26 -4.85 -10.43
CA VAL A 67 6.72 -4.46 -9.13
C VAL A 67 7.51 -3.27 -8.59
N THR A 68 7.23 -2.08 -9.12
CA THR A 68 7.62 -0.84 -8.46
C THR A 68 6.34 -0.04 -8.21
N GLU A 69 6.03 0.26 -6.96
CA GLU A 69 4.87 1.11 -6.61
C GLU A 69 4.94 2.49 -7.29
N GLU A 70 6.12 2.97 -7.60
CA GLU A 70 6.38 4.29 -8.17
C GLU A 70 5.79 4.51 -9.58
N ARG A 71 5.44 3.44 -10.28
CA ARG A 71 4.92 3.50 -11.65
C ARG A 71 3.64 2.69 -11.85
N SER A 72 2.99 2.31 -10.80
CA SER A 72 1.88 1.37 -10.85
C SER A 72 0.62 1.92 -10.24
N SER A 73 -0.48 1.50 -10.82
CA SER A 73 -1.79 1.67 -10.26
C SER A 73 -1.99 0.61 -9.16
N VAL A 74 -2.01 1.02 -7.91
CA VAL A 74 -2.24 0.16 -6.75
C VAL A 74 -3.49 0.60 -6.01
N LEU A 75 -4.18 -0.32 -5.34
CA LEU A 75 -5.32 0.03 -4.50
C LEU A 75 -4.84 0.88 -3.31
N VAL A 76 -5.30 2.13 -3.22
CA VAL A 76 -4.85 3.06 -2.17
C VAL A 76 -5.92 3.34 -1.13
N SER A 77 -7.20 3.26 -1.48
CA SER A 77 -8.28 3.52 -0.53
C SER A 77 -9.57 2.79 -0.90
N ALA A 78 -10.49 2.68 0.07
CA ALA A 78 -11.87 2.28 -0.11
C ALA A 78 -12.81 3.17 0.70
N GLU A 79 -14.06 3.32 0.25
CA GLU A 79 -15.09 4.14 0.90
C GLU A 79 -15.95 3.26 1.80
N LEU A 80 -16.22 3.73 3.01
CA LEU A 80 -17.05 3.05 3.99
C LEU A 80 -18.55 3.13 3.65
N ALA A 81 -18.92 4.09 2.81
CA ALA A 81 -20.27 4.29 2.27
C ALA A 81 -20.24 5.19 1.02
N PRO A 82 -21.18 5.03 0.05
CA PRO A 82 -22.16 3.96 -0.05
C PRO A 82 -21.52 2.61 -0.45
N LEU A 83 -22.12 1.52 0.01
CA LEU A 83 -21.67 0.17 -0.38
C LEU A 83 -22.16 -0.16 -1.79
N ARG A 84 -21.37 -0.92 -2.55
CA ARG A 84 -21.75 -1.44 -3.87
C ARG A 84 -22.58 -2.71 -3.74
N GLN A 85 -22.26 -3.52 -2.74
CA GLN A 85 -22.98 -4.75 -2.39
C GLN A 85 -22.83 -4.99 -0.90
N ALA A 86 -23.89 -5.42 -0.25
CA ALA A 86 -23.89 -5.86 1.15
C ALA A 86 -25.06 -6.79 1.41
N ASP A 87 -25.06 -7.45 2.56
CA ASP A 87 -26.21 -8.19 3.06
C ASP A 87 -27.41 -7.28 3.33
N ALA A 88 -28.62 -7.86 3.34
CA ALA A 88 -29.84 -7.10 3.55
C ALA A 88 -29.81 -6.32 4.87
N GLY A 89 -30.05 -5.01 4.78
CA GLY A 89 -30.07 -4.11 5.94
C GLY A 89 -28.76 -3.38 6.21
N VAL A 90 -27.60 -3.85 5.75
CA VAL A 90 -26.32 -3.16 5.92
C VAL A 90 -26.20 -2.02 4.90
N LYS A 91 -26.04 -0.79 5.38
CA LYS A 91 -25.99 0.43 4.55
C LYS A 91 -24.59 1.02 4.41
N ALA A 92 -23.75 0.81 5.40
CA ALA A 92 -22.40 1.35 5.49
C ALA A 92 -21.52 0.43 6.34
N LEU A 93 -20.22 0.60 6.25
CA LEU A 93 -19.28 0.14 7.26
C LEU A 93 -18.78 1.33 8.10
N ARG A 94 -18.36 1.05 9.31
CA ARG A 94 -17.62 1.98 10.18
C ARG A 94 -16.29 1.35 10.54
N LEU A 95 -15.29 2.16 10.73
CA LEU A 95 -13.99 1.71 11.21
C LEU A 95 -13.82 2.13 12.67
N GLU A 96 -13.63 1.16 13.54
CA GLU A 96 -13.47 1.34 14.98
C GLU A 96 -12.17 0.66 15.43
N GLY A 97 -11.11 1.44 15.69
CA GLY A 97 -9.82 0.92 16.18
C GLY A 97 -9.19 -0.17 15.28
N GLY A 98 -9.29 -0.06 13.96
CA GLY A 98 -8.80 -1.09 13.02
C GLY A 98 -9.81 -2.21 12.71
N HIS A 99 -11.00 -2.17 13.31
CA HIS A 99 -12.09 -3.11 13.03
C HIS A 99 -13.14 -2.50 12.14
N LEU A 100 -13.57 -3.24 11.12
CA LEU A 100 -14.76 -2.89 10.33
C LEU A 100 -16.01 -3.44 11.01
N VAL A 101 -16.99 -2.58 11.17
CA VAL A 101 -18.28 -2.88 11.78
C VAL A 101 -19.39 -2.49 10.81
N ALA A 102 -20.37 -3.38 10.61
CA ALA A 102 -21.53 -3.10 9.77
C ALA A 102 -22.45 -2.06 10.43
N SER A 103 -23.09 -1.20 9.63
CA SER A 103 -24.00 -0.18 10.11
C SER A 103 -25.30 -0.18 9.27
N PRO A 104 -26.49 -0.41 9.91
CA PRO A 104 -26.64 -0.90 11.28
C PRO A 104 -25.99 -2.25 11.49
N ALA A 105 -25.60 -2.53 12.74
CA ALA A 105 -25.09 -3.86 13.09
C ALA A 105 -26.21 -4.90 12.97
N PRO A 106 -25.95 -6.10 12.44
CA PRO A 106 -26.94 -7.18 12.43
C PRO A 106 -27.37 -7.55 13.86
N GLU A 107 -28.65 -7.93 14.03
CA GLU A 107 -29.20 -8.27 15.35
C GLU A 107 -28.55 -9.52 15.97
N ALA A 108 -28.02 -10.41 15.12
CA ALA A 108 -27.31 -11.61 15.57
C ALA A 108 -25.98 -11.74 14.81
N GLY A 109 -24.92 -12.06 15.54
CA GLY A 109 -23.59 -12.32 14.94
C GLY A 109 -22.43 -11.73 15.75
N GLY A 110 -21.21 -12.14 15.40
CA GLY A 110 -19.96 -11.61 15.99
C GLY A 110 -19.56 -10.24 15.41
N VAL A 111 -18.43 -9.71 15.87
CA VAL A 111 -17.88 -8.38 15.49
C VAL A 111 -17.75 -8.20 13.98
N THR A 112 -17.54 -9.26 13.22
CA THR A 112 -17.38 -9.23 11.76
C THR A 112 -18.69 -9.53 11.00
N SER A 113 -19.81 -9.68 11.69
CA SER A 113 -21.11 -9.97 11.09
C SER A 113 -21.56 -8.84 10.17
N GLY A 114 -21.99 -9.15 8.96
CA GLY A 114 -22.38 -8.18 7.93
C GLY A 114 -21.22 -7.47 7.24
N VAL A 115 -19.97 -7.78 7.60
CA VAL A 115 -18.77 -7.20 6.96
C VAL A 115 -18.29 -8.07 5.80
N VAL A 116 -18.22 -9.39 6.03
CA VAL A 116 -17.82 -10.35 4.99
C VAL A 116 -18.88 -10.45 3.90
N GLY A 117 -18.46 -10.46 2.63
CA GLY A 117 -19.35 -10.42 1.48
C GLY A 117 -19.67 -9.00 0.97
N THR A 118 -19.34 -7.96 1.72
CA THR A 118 -19.54 -6.57 1.32
C THR A 118 -18.59 -6.19 0.17
N VAL A 119 -19.10 -5.40 -0.77
CA VAL A 119 -18.31 -4.78 -1.84
C VAL A 119 -18.29 -3.26 -1.64
N LEU A 120 -17.10 -2.71 -1.55
CA LEU A 120 -16.81 -1.30 -1.38
C LEU A 120 -16.43 -0.66 -2.71
N GLN A 121 -16.59 0.66 -2.81
CA GLN A 121 -15.95 1.47 -3.82
C GLN A 121 -14.53 1.80 -3.36
N GLY A 122 -13.52 1.28 -4.06
CA GLY A 122 -12.13 1.65 -3.87
C GLY A 122 -11.65 2.65 -4.92
N ALA A 123 -10.45 3.13 -4.73
CA ALA A 123 -9.71 3.94 -5.69
C ALA A 123 -8.27 3.43 -5.83
N ASP A 124 -7.75 3.44 -7.04
CA ASP A 124 -6.34 3.21 -7.30
C ASP A 124 -5.52 4.50 -7.18
N SER A 125 -4.19 4.37 -7.24
CA SER A 125 -3.25 5.50 -7.16
C SER A 125 -3.36 6.52 -8.30
N ASN A 126 -4.10 6.18 -9.38
CA ASN A 126 -4.44 7.08 -10.49
C ASN A 126 -5.84 7.70 -10.34
N GLY A 127 -6.53 7.44 -9.22
CA GLY A 127 -7.89 7.89 -8.95
C GLY A 127 -8.98 7.11 -9.69
N LYS A 128 -8.65 5.97 -10.32
CA LYS A 128 -9.66 5.15 -10.98
C LYS A 128 -10.46 4.34 -9.96
N PRO A 129 -11.78 4.20 -10.19
CA PRO A 129 -12.62 3.40 -9.31
C PRO A 129 -12.30 1.90 -9.43
N VAL A 130 -12.21 1.22 -8.28
CA VAL A 130 -11.96 -0.22 -8.16
C VAL A 130 -12.99 -0.82 -7.21
N ALA A 131 -13.70 -1.87 -7.61
CA ALA A 131 -14.55 -2.59 -6.68
C ALA A 131 -13.69 -3.49 -5.78
N VAL A 132 -13.93 -3.42 -4.45
CA VAL A 132 -13.18 -4.19 -3.44
C VAL A 132 -14.15 -5.01 -2.62
N ALA A 133 -14.01 -6.33 -2.64
CA ALA A 133 -14.80 -7.26 -1.84
C ALA A 133 -14.05 -7.67 -0.57
N ILE A 134 -14.75 -7.73 0.55
CA ILE A 134 -14.24 -8.29 1.80
C ILE A 134 -14.64 -9.75 1.85
N CYS A 135 -13.67 -10.66 1.75
CA CYS A 135 -13.91 -12.11 1.61
C CYS A 135 -13.65 -12.90 2.88
N GLY A 136 -13.05 -12.28 3.86
CA GLY A 136 -12.80 -12.89 5.17
C GLY A 136 -12.40 -11.83 6.18
N ALA A 137 -12.66 -12.11 7.44
CA ALA A 137 -12.30 -11.27 8.56
C ALA A 137 -11.96 -12.17 9.75
N GLU A 138 -10.71 -12.12 10.19
CA GLU A 138 -10.19 -13.01 11.24
C GLU A 138 -9.50 -12.16 12.32
N PRO A 139 -9.93 -12.23 13.58
CA PRO A 139 -9.19 -11.60 14.69
C PRO A 139 -7.76 -12.14 14.75
N SER A 140 -6.82 -11.28 15.07
CA SER A 140 -5.45 -11.71 15.33
C SER A 140 -5.39 -12.55 16.59
N PRO A 141 -4.76 -13.74 16.57
CA PRO A 141 -4.59 -14.52 17.79
C PRO A 141 -3.69 -13.86 18.83
N GLU A 142 -2.75 -13.03 18.39
CA GLU A 142 -1.79 -12.33 19.27
C GLU A 142 -2.35 -11.02 19.80
N ASP A 143 -3.31 -10.43 19.10
CA ASP A 143 -3.89 -9.13 19.42
C ASP A 143 -5.38 -9.10 19.05
N PRO A 144 -6.28 -9.49 19.97
CA PRO A 144 -7.72 -9.53 19.70
C PRO A 144 -8.33 -8.18 19.29
N GLY A 145 -7.62 -7.08 19.56
CA GLY A 145 -7.97 -5.74 19.11
C GLY A 145 -7.61 -5.48 17.65
N MET A 146 -7.19 -6.48 16.88
CA MET A 146 -6.78 -6.36 15.50
C MET A 146 -7.44 -7.44 14.63
N VAL A 147 -7.97 -7.05 13.47
CA VAL A 147 -8.63 -7.97 12.52
C VAL A 147 -7.89 -7.95 11.20
N PHE A 148 -7.58 -9.14 10.71
CA PHE A 148 -7.04 -9.35 9.37
C PHE A 148 -8.17 -9.61 8.38
N TYR A 149 -8.13 -8.93 7.24
CA TYR A 149 -9.11 -9.05 6.18
C TYR A 149 -8.51 -9.74 4.97
N ARG A 150 -9.22 -10.75 4.44
CA ARG A 150 -9.00 -11.24 3.10
C ARG A 150 -9.83 -10.39 2.15
N ILE A 151 -9.18 -9.73 1.21
CA ILE A 151 -9.84 -8.86 0.25
C ILE A 151 -9.60 -9.32 -1.18
N GLU A 152 -10.53 -9.01 -2.06
CA GLU A 152 -10.39 -9.15 -3.50
C GLU A 152 -10.71 -7.82 -4.18
N ALA A 153 -9.94 -7.46 -5.19
CA ALA A 153 -10.18 -6.30 -6.04
C ALA A 153 -10.53 -6.77 -7.46
N TRP A 154 -11.45 -6.06 -8.11
CA TRP A 154 -11.85 -6.37 -9.46
C TRP A 154 -10.81 -5.95 -10.48
N ASN A 155 -10.22 -6.90 -11.18
CA ASN A 155 -9.35 -6.67 -12.33
C ASN A 155 -10.21 -6.50 -13.60
N ALA A 156 -10.37 -5.25 -14.06
CA ALA A 156 -11.19 -4.95 -15.22
C ALA A 156 -10.57 -5.44 -16.54
N VAL A 157 -9.25 -5.65 -16.58
CA VAL A 157 -8.56 -6.17 -17.78
C VAL A 157 -8.72 -7.67 -17.88
N ALA A 158 -8.44 -8.38 -16.79
CA ALA A 158 -8.56 -9.83 -16.72
C ALA A 158 -10.02 -10.31 -16.50
N GLN A 159 -10.96 -9.40 -16.23
CA GLN A 159 -12.37 -9.69 -15.95
C GLN A 159 -12.56 -10.70 -14.82
N GLN A 160 -11.77 -10.57 -13.76
CA GLN A 160 -11.80 -11.47 -12.59
C GLN A 160 -11.50 -10.74 -11.28
N TRP A 161 -11.91 -11.37 -10.17
CA TRP A 161 -11.53 -10.94 -8.85
C TRP A 161 -10.16 -11.50 -8.48
N GLU A 162 -9.33 -10.69 -7.86
CA GLU A 162 -7.98 -11.07 -7.45
C GLU A 162 -7.66 -10.49 -6.07
N ASN A 163 -6.92 -11.23 -5.25
CA ASN A 163 -6.35 -10.67 -4.03
C ASN A 163 -5.29 -9.62 -4.41
N PRO A 164 -5.47 -8.34 -4.08
CA PRO A 164 -4.51 -7.30 -4.42
C PRO A 164 -3.24 -7.36 -3.56
N CYS A 165 -3.28 -8.04 -2.41
CA CYS A 165 -2.13 -8.15 -1.52
C CYS A 165 -1.08 -9.07 -2.13
N VAL A 166 0.16 -8.59 -2.16
CA VAL A 166 1.30 -9.38 -2.67
C VAL A 166 1.60 -10.51 -1.69
N GLY A 167 1.53 -11.74 -2.17
CA GLY A 167 2.05 -12.90 -1.46
C GLY A 167 3.57 -12.97 -1.57
N LEU A 168 4.25 -13.18 -0.46
CA LEU A 168 5.67 -13.53 -0.42
C LEU A 168 5.80 -15.02 -0.06
N ASP A 169 6.99 -15.59 -0.29
CA ASP A 169 7.24 -17.01 0.02
C ASP A 169 6.89 -17.40 1.47
N ARG A 170 7.00 -16.44 2.40
CA ARG A 170 6.66 -16.62 3.83
C ARG A 170 5.18 -16.41 4.16
N VAL A 171 4.44 -15.67 3.31
CA VAL A 171 3.01 -15.33 3.52
C VAL A 171 2.27 -15.59 2.22
N THR A 172 1.77 -16.80 2.06
CA THR A 172 1.13 -17.25 0.81
C THR A 172 -0.29 -16.71 0.62
N ASP A 173 -1.04 -16.48 1.71
CA ASP A 173 -2.37 -15.87 1.70
C ASP A 173 -2.31 -14.54 2.44
N SER A 174 -1.77 -13.53 1.76
CA SER A 174 -1.56 -12.22 2.36
C SER A 174 -2.88 -11.53 2.68
N ARG A 175 -3.00 -11.06 3.91
CA ARG A 175 -4.16 -10.36 4.46
C ARG A 175 -3.87 -8.86 4.55
N ALA A 176 -4.91 -8.09 4.76
CA ALA A 176 -4.84 -6.67 4.96
C ALA A 176 -5.36 -6.27 6.33
N LEU A 177 -4.86 -5.17 6.88
CA LEU A 177 -5.44 -4.43 7.99
C LEU A 177 -6.25 -3.26 7.45
N ALA A 178 -7.32 -2.88 8.14
CA ALA A 178 -8.10 -1.70 7.82
C ALA A 178 -7.59 -0.50 8.63
N VAL A 179 -7.23 0.58 7.95
CA VAL A 179 -6.65 1.77 8.58
C VAL A 179 -7.38 3.02 8.08
N SER A 180 -7.71 3.95 8.98
CA SER A 180 -8.41 5.20 8.63
C SER A 180 -7.59 6.07 7.69
N GLY A 181 -8.27 6.76 6.78
CA GLY A 181 -7.65 7.65 5.82
C GLY A 181 -6.98 6.94 4.65
N PHE A 182 -6.04 7.61 4.02
CA PHE A 182 -5.27 7.04 2.91
C PHE A 182 -3.84 7.62 2.88
N TRP A 183 -2.95 6.92 2.19
CA TRP A 183 -1.59 7.38 1.89
C TRP A 183 -1.50 7.75 0.42
N ASP A 184 -0.90 8.88 0.12
CA ASP A 184 -0.59 9.29 -1.25
C ASP A 184 0.73 8.68 -1.76
N ALA A 185 1.07 8.96 -3.01
CA ALA A 185 2.29 8.46 -3.64
C ALA A 185 3.57 8.98 -2.98
N SER A 186 3.51 10.10 -2.27
CA SER A 186 4.64 10.58 -1.46
C SER A 186 4.79 9.80 -0.16
N GLY A 187 3.87 8.89 0.15
CA GLY A 187 3.82 8.16 1.41
C GLY A 187 3.35 9.00 2.60
N ALA A 188 2.72 10.15 2.35
CA ALA A 188 2.08 10.94 3.39
C ALA A 188 0.68 10.40 3.71
N HIS A 189 0.36 10.33 4.99
CA HIS A 189 -0.98 9.98 5.46
C HIS A 189 -1.90 11.19 5.39
N HIS A 190 -3.11 10.98 4.92
CA HIS A 190 -4.19 11.95 4.87
C HIS A 190 -5.40 11.45 5.66
N GLU A 191 -5.84 12.23 6.62
CA GLU A 191 -7.12 12.03 7.27
C GLU A 191 -8.23 12.22 6.24
N ALA A 192 -9.12 11.26 6.12
CA ALA A 192 -10.24 11.29 5.18
C ALA A 192 -11.45 10.59 5.82
N PRO A 193 -12.36 11.33 6.46
CA PRO A 193 -13.56 10.75 7.04
C PRO A 193 -14.34 9.92 6.02
N GLY A 194 -14.77 8.72 6.41
CA GLY A 194 -15.48 7.80 5.52
C GLY A 194 -14.59 7.01 4.55
N LYS A 195 -13.27 7.16 4.59
CA LYS A 195 -12.32 6.37 3.81
C LYS A 195 -11.39 5.54 4.69
N LEU A 196 -10.95 4.44 4.15
CA LEU A 196 -9.94 3.57 4.76
C LEU A 196 -8.91 3.12 3.71
N THR A 197 -7.75 2.73 4.19
CA THR A 197 -6.75 1.97 3.42
C THR A 197 -6.79 0.51 3.85
N PHE A 198 -6.83 -0.42 2.90
CA PHE A 198 -6.50 -1.81 3.14
C PHE A 198 -4.98 -1.99 3.02
N ALA A 199 -4.32 -1.99 4.16
CA ALA A 199 -2.87 -2.14 4.25
C ALA A 199 -2.50 -3.63 4.27
N CYS A 200 -1.95 -4.13 3.18
CA CYS A 200 -1.51 -5.53 3.10
C CYS A 200 -0.33 -5.82 4.03
N GLN A 201 -0.28 -7.00 4.64
CA GLN A 201 0.75 -7.41 5.63
C GLN A 201 2.20 -7.19 5.17
N ASN A 202 2.45 -7.26 3.88
CA ASN A 202 3.78 -7.04 3.29
C ASN A 202 4.14 -5.56 3.10
N GLY A 203 3.17 -4.64 3.23
CA GLY A 203 3.38 -3.21 3.12
C GLY A 203 3.92 -2.57 4.39
N ALA A 204 4.58 -1.43 4.25
CA ALA A 204 5.13 -0.68 5.38
C ALA A 204 4.06 -0.23 6.37
N ILE A 205 2.88 0.17 5.87
CA ILE A 205 1.75 0.61 6.70
C ILE A 205 1.36 -0.51 7.68
N ALA A 206 1.09 -1.71 7.18
CA ALA A 206 0.70 -2.84 8.03
C ALA A 206 1.86 -3.31 8.93
N LYS A 207 3.10 -3.37 8.43
CA LYS A 207 4.28 -3.75 9.23
C LYS A 207 4.42 -2.88 10.45
N CYS A 208 4.26 -1.56 10.31
CA CYS A 208 4.37 -0.64 11.44
C CYS A 208 3.26 -0.81 12.48
N ILE A 209 2.06 -1.20 12.05
CA ILE A 209 0.98 -1.58 12.98
C ILE A 209 1.33 -2.86 13.73
N LEU A 210 1.82 -3.88 13.01
CA LEU A 210 2.23 -5.17 13.58
C LEU A 210 3.42 -5.03 14.54
N TRP A 211 4.27 -4.04 14.32
CA TRP A 211 5.36 -3.69 15.25
C TRP A 211 4.91 -2.86 16.45
N GLY A 212 3.60 -2.61 16.63
CA GLY A 212 3.03 -1.97 17.81
C GLY A 212 2.62 -0.50 17.63
N TYR A 213 2.96 0.14 16.51
CA TYR A 213 2.56 1.53 16.25
C TYR A 213 1.19 1.60 15.58
N LYS A 214 0.14 1.31 16.36
CA LYS A 214 -1.26 1.39 15.90
C LYS A 214 -1.69 2.85 15.81
N PRO A 215 -2.01 3.41 14.62
CA PRO A 215 -2.28 4.84 14.48
C PRO A 215 -3.54 5.32 15.22
N TRP A 216 -4.44 4.42 15.58
CA TRP A 216 -5.66 4.70 16.36
C TRP A 216 -5.46 4.59 17.88
N ALA A 217 -4.29 4.24 18.34
CA ALA A 217 -4.00 4.03 19.75
C ALA A 217 -3.16 5.17 20.34
N SER A 218 -3.10 5.18 21.67
CA SER A 218 -2.22 6.06 22.44
C SER A 218 -1.45 5.25 23.48
N ARG A 219 -0.25 5.70 23.81
CA ARG A 219 0.56 5.16 24.91
C ARG A 219 0.96 6.30 25.84
N ASP A 220 0.68 6.15 27.13
CA ASP A 220 0.98 7.16 28.14
C ASP A 220 0.49 8.58 27.76
N GLY A 221 -0.72 8.65 27.16
CA GLY A 221 -1.31 9.88 26.66
C GLY A 221 -0.76 10.41 25.34
N GLN A 222 0.23 9.74 24.75
CA GLN A 222 0.83 10.13 23.46
C GLN A 222 0.16 9.37 22.30
N PRO A 223 -0.43 10.05 21.32
CA PRO A 223 -0.98 9.41 20.12
C PRO A 223 0.12 8.70 19.31
N LEU A 224 -0.15 7.47 18.85
CA LEU A 224 0.82 6.70 18.08
C LEU A 224 0.80 6.98 16.58
N ALA A 225 -0.13 7.80 16.07
CA ALA A 225 -0.25 8.11 14.65
C ALA A 225 1.05 8.70 14.06
N GLY A 226 1.70 9.63 14.80
CA GLY A 226 3.00 10.19 14.38
C GLY A 226 4.11 9.15 14.35
N LEU A 227 4.18 8.26 15.34
CA LEU A 227 5.13 7.15 15.36
C LEU A 227 4.88 6.16 14.24
N HIS A 228 3.62 5.83 13.97
CA HIS A 228 3.24 4.98 12.84
C HIS A 228 3.72 5.58 11.52
N GLN A 229 3.48 6.86 11.28
CA GLN A 229 3.89 7.53 10.05
C GLN A 229 5.43 7.62 9.93
N ALA A 230 6.15 7.91 11.01
CA ALA A 230 7.62 7.87 11.04
C ALA A 230 8.16 6.46 10.76
N CYS A 231 7.47 5.44 11.29
CA CYS A 231 7.80 4.04 11.04
C CYS A 231 7.62 3.67 9.56
N THR A 232 6.57 4.13 8.89
CA THR A 232 6.39 3.84 7.45
C THR A 232 7.52 4.43 6.62
N ARG A 233 8.00 5.63 6.97
CA ARG A 233 9.19 6.24 6.34
C ARG A 233 10.45 5.41 6.60
N MET A 234 10.68 5.05 7.85
CA MET A 234 11.82 4.25 8.27
C MET A 234 11.81 2.86 7.62
N ALA A 235 10.69 2.15 7.61
CA ALA A 235 10.58 0.83 7.00
C ALA A 235 10.96 0.83 5.51
N ARG A 236 10.67 1.92 4.81
CA ARG A 236 11.00 2.12 3.40
C ARG A 236 12.38 2.74 3.17
N ALA A 237 13.05 3.22 4.20
CA ALA A 237 14.20 4.10 4.09
C ALA A 237 13.90 5.33 3.21
N ASP A 238 12.71 5.89 3.35
CA ASP A 238 12.26 7.07 2.63
C ASP A 238 12.83 8.32 3.30
N TYR A 239 14.11 8.55 3.09
CA TYR A 239 14.86 9.64 3.74
C TYR A 239 14.31 11.01 3.39
N CYS A 240 13.95 11.21 2.13
CA CYS A 240 13.43 12.47 1.64
C CYS A 240 11.96 12.74 2.00
N GLY A 241 11.21 11.71 2.42
CA GLY A 241 9.78 11.83 2.65
C GLY A 241 8.97 12.06 1.37
N ASN A 242 9.47 11.58 0.24
CA ASN A 242 8.88 11.73 -1.09
C ASN A 242 8.28 10.43 -1.65
N GLY A 243 8.24 9.38 -0.84
CA GLY A 243 7.70 8.07 -1.19
C GLY A 243 8.70 7.13 -1.85
N ARG A 244 9.94 7.55 -2.11
CA ARG A 244 10.95 6.67 -2.68
C ARG A 244 11.53 5.73 -1.64
N SER A 245 11.59 4.45 -1.97
CA SER A 245 12.17 3.42 -1.11
C SER A 245 13.64 3.19 -1.42
N HIS A 246 14.49 3.25 -0.38
CA HIS A 246 15.93 3.04 -0.47
C HIS A 246 16.35 1.82 0.36
N THR A 247 15.53 0.78 0.35
CA THR A 247 15.78 -0.49 1.04
C THR A 247 15.58 -1.67 0.10
N HIS A 248 16.17 -2.80 0.45
CA HIS A 248 15.89 -4.08 -0.19
C HIS A 248 15.03 -4.94 0.74
N GLN A 249 14.27 -5.86 0.16
CA GLN A 249 13.56 -6.84 0.96
C GLN A 249 14.55 -7.64 1.82
N ASP A 250 14.09 -8.06 3.00
CA ASP A 250 14.87 -8.82 3.99
C ASP A 250 16.11 -8.07 4.53
N THR A 251 16.16 -6.75 4.38
CA THR A 251 17.16 -5.95 5.08
C THR A 251 16.84 -5.91 6.56
N THR A 252 17.75 -6.41 7.38
CA THR A 252 17.61 -6.40 8.84
C THR A 252 17.88 -5.00 9.39
N ILE A 253 16.99 -4.54 10.23
CA ILE A 253 17.08 -3.26 10.94
C ILE A 253 16.80 -3.48 12.43
N ASP A 254 17.45 -2.71 13.28
CA ASP A 254 17.12 -2.60 14.70
C ASP A 254 16.55 -1.20 14.95
N MET A 255 15.25 -1.11 15.26
CA MET A 255 14.56 0.14 15.46
C MET A 255 14.20 0.34 16.94
N TYR A 256 14.10 1.60 17.33
CA TYR A 256 13.74 1.96 18.71
C TYR A 256 13.11 3.36 18.75
N ASP A 257 12.28 3.56 19.73
CA ASP A 257 11.59 4.81 20.01
C ASP A 257 11.77 5.21 21.48
N ARG A 258 11.39 6.45 21.80
CA ARG A 258 11.52 6.96 23.19
C ARG A 258 10.48 6.36 24.14
N LEU A 259 9.43 5.73 23.65
CA LEU A 259 8.38 5.12 24.46
C LEU A 259 8.69 3.66 24.82
N GLY A 260 9.72 3.06 24.21
CA GLY A 260 10.08 1.66 24.41
C GLY A 260 8.95 0.70 24.01
N LEU A 261 8.20 1.03 22.96
CA LEU A 261 7.04 0.23 22.53
C LEU A 261 7.42 -1.12 21.94
N ILE A 262 8.58 -1.19 21.34
CA ILE A 262 9.09 -2.41 20.72
C ILE A 262 10.39 -2.83 21.37
N GLN A 263 10.53 -4.16 21.50
CA GLN A 263 11.78 -4.76 21.89
C GLN A 263 12.78 -4.62 20.76
N ARG A 264 13.99 -4.17 21.07
CA ARG A 264 15.04 -4.04 20.06
C ARG A 264 15.43 -5.41 19.49
N THR A 265 15.82 -5.43 18.22
CA THR A 265 16.26 -6.66 17.53
C THR A 265 17.42 -7.33 18.26
N THR A 266 18.32 -6.54 18.85
CA THR A 266 19.43 -7.01 19.69
C THR A 266 18.98 -7.81 20.92
N GLU A 267 17.74 -7.60 21.37
CA GLU A 267 17.15 -8.28 22.53
C GLU A 267 16.21 -9.43 22.11
N ALA A 268 15.69 -9.36 20.86
CA ALA A 268 14.66 -10.25 20.35
C ALA A 268 15.20 -11.36 19.41
N SER A 269 16.46 -11.27 18.96
CA SER A 269 16.99 -12.19 17.95
C SER A 269 18.50 -12.41 18.09
N ASP A 270 18.90 -13.65 18.20
CA ASP A 270 20.30 -14.07 18.17
C ASP A 270 20.95 -13.93 16.76
N GLU A 271 20.14 -13.70 15.73
CA GLU A 271 20.64 -13.48 14.37
C GLU A 271 21.17 -12.05 14.16
N TRP A 272 20.89 -11.13 15.06
CA TRP A 272 21.39 -9.77 15.00
C TRP A 272 22.86 -9.69 15.42
N ASP A 273 23.71 -9.19 14.53
CA ASP A 273 25.12 -8.97 14.77
C ASP A 273 25.40 -7.46 14.99
N PRO A 274 25.51 -7.00 16.24
CA PRO A 274 25.75 -5.59 16.52
C PRO A 274 27.08 -5.06 15.97
N ALA A 275 28.05 -5.93 15.71
CA ALA A 275 29.34 -5.52 15.12
C ALA A 275 29.22 -5.11 13.64
N LYS A 276 28.20 -5.57 12.95
CA LYS A 276 27.88 -5.20 11.56
C LYS A 276 26.93 -4.03 11.48
N ALA A 277 26.27 -3.68 12.58
CA ALA A 277 25.28 -2.62 12.63
C ALA A 277 25.93 -1.27 12.91
N ALA A 278 25.36 -0.22 12.33
CA ALA A 278 25.64 1.14 12.74
C ALA A 278 24.39 1.98 12.63
N PHE A 279 24.38 3.11 13.32
CA PHE A 279 23.28 4.06 13.25
C PHE A 279 23.05 4.50 11.80
N GLU A 280 21.79 4.43 11.36
CA GLU A 280 21.38 4.77 10.01
C GLU A 280 20.77 6.17 9.98
N ALA A 281 19.65 6.34 10.68
CA ALA A 281 18.90 7.59 10.65
C ALA A 281 17.98 7.75 11.87
N ALA A 282 17.55 8.99 12.08
CA ALA A 282 16.46 9.38 12.94
C ALA A 282 15.28 9.89 12.09
N TRP A 283 14.04 9.60 12.51
CA TRP A 283 12.86 9.70 11.68
C TRP A 283 11.75 10.53 12.30
N ALA A 284 11.09 11.31 11.43
CA ALA A 284 9.84 12.02 11.68
C ALA A 284 8.77 11.57 10.67
N PRO A 285 7.50 11.95 10.85
CA PRO A 285 6.43 11.57 9.94
C PRO A 285 6.65 11.95 8.47
N ASP A 286 7.44 12.95 8.20
CA ASP A 286 7.74 13.48 6.86
C ASP A 286 9.12 13.07 6.33
N GLY A 287 9.80 12.09 6.93
CA GLY A 287 11.08 11.55 6.48
C GLY A 287 12.18 11.60 7.55
N ALA A 288 13.43 11.42 7.13
CA ALA A 288 14.55 11.46 8.07
C ALA A 288 14.80 12.88 8.59
N THR A 289 15.12 13.02 9.87
CA THR A 289 15.56 14.26 10.49
C THR A 289 17.07 14.40 10.43
N CYS A 290 17.78 13.26 10.48
CA CYS A 290 19.22 13.20 10.27
C CYS A 290 19.64 11.81 9.78
N LEU A 291 20.78 11.75 9.11
CA LEU A 291 21.36 10.53 8.55
C LEU A 291 22.82 10.40 8.92
N ALA A 292 23.24 9.16 9.19
CA ALA A 292 24.64 8.78 9.31
C ALA A 292 25.08 7.94 8.10
N ARG A 293 24.17 7.13 7.53
CA ARG A 293 24.42 6.31 6.34
C ARG A 293 23.13 5.92 5.62
N THR A 294 23.28 5.33 4.45
CA THR A 294 22.18 4.79 3.65
C THR A 294 22.06 3.27 3.85
N ARG A 295 20.85 2.75 3.88
CA ARG A 295 20.56 1.32 4.13
C ARG A 295 21.03 0.42 3.01
N ASP A 296 20.85 0.83 1.76
CA ASP A 296 21.22 0.06 0.57
C ASP A 296 22.66 0.31 0.09
N GLY A 297 23.46 1.05 0.86
CA GLY A 297 24.86 1.32 0.58
C GLY A 297 25.15 2.32 -0.54
N ARG A 298 24.09 2.98 -1.07
CA ARG A 298 24.34 4.08 -2.03
C ARG A 298 25.06 5.25 -1.37
N ALA A 299 25.73 6.05 -2.18
CA ALA A 299 26.39 7.24 -1.69
C ALA A 299 25.38 8.24 -1.09
N MET A 300 25.72 8.87 0.02
CA MET A 300 24.89 9.88 0.68
C MET A 300 24.52 11.02 -0.27
N GLU A 301 25.43 11.37 -1.19
CA GLU A 301 25.25 12.37 -2.23
C GLU A 301 24.01 12.11 -3.10
N THR A 302 23.66 10.84 -3.33
CA THR A 302 22.46 10.47 -4.09
C THR A 302 21.20 10.95 -3.37
N ILE A 303 21.13 10.79 -2.05
CA ILE A 303 20.01 11.28 -1.24
C ILE A 303 19.97 12.81 -1.23
N LEU A 304 21.12 13.45 -1.08
CA LEU A 304 21.21 14.92 -1.10
C LEU A 304 20.77 15.51 -2.44
N GLN A 305 21.06 14.84 -3.55
CA GLN A 305 20.61 15.25 -4.88
C GLN A 305 19.10 15.01 -5.10
N GLU A 306 18.55 13.98 -4.48
CA GLU A 306 17.12 13.65 -4.60
C GLU A 306 16.24 14.67 -3.89
N CYS A 307 16.69 15.23 -2.77
CA CYS A 307 15.98 16.27 -2.00
C CYS A 307 16.93 17.40 -1.60
N PRO A 308 17.42 18.23 -2.57
CA PRO A 308 18.55 19.15 -2.41
C PRO A 308 18.14 20.17 -1.38
N ASN A 309 17.51 20.77 -0.93
CA ASN A 309 17.26 21.81 0.09
C ASN A 309 16.79 21.23 1.44
N ARG A 310 16.65 19.92 1.56
CA ARG A 310 16.13 19.30 2.77
C ARG A 310 17.22 19.07 3.82
N PHE A 311 18.42 18.75 3.37
CA PHE A 311 19.53 18.37 4.23
C PHE A 311 20.73 19.32 4.11
N GLN A 312 21.41 19.52 5.23
CA GLN A 312 22.67 20.22 5.31
C GLN A 312 23.81 19.23 5.50
N LYS A 313 24.77 19.23 4.57
CA LYS A 313 25.97 18.41 4.63
C LYS A 313 26.97 18.97 5.66
N GLY A 314 27.69 18.08 6.34
CA GLY A 314 28.72 18.46 7.30
C GLY A 314 28.20 18.99 8.63
N ALA A 315 26.90 19.08 8.80
CA ALA A 315 26.32 19.44 10.09
C ALA A 315 26.24 18.18 10.98
N VAL A 316 27.32 17.89 11.67
CA VAL A 316 27.33 16.81 12.68
C VAL A 316 26.39 17.17 13.81
N ALA A 317 25.51 16.25 14.16
CA ALA A 317 24.66 16.34 15.34
C ALA A 317 24.81 15.08 16.17
N GLU A 318 24.94 15.25 17.47
CA GLU A 318 24.86 14.17 18.43
C GLU A 318 23.41 14.08 18.95
N LEU A 319 22.91 12.87 19.06
CA LEU A 319 21.61 12.57 19.62
C LEU A 319 21.80 12.06 21.06
N ASP A 320 20.72 12.09 21.84
CA ASP A 320 20.73 11.78 23.28
C ASP A 320 21.23 10.36 23.61
N GLY A 321 21.22 9.43 22.65
CA GLY A 321 21.72 8.06 22.80
C GLY A 321 23.18 7.88 22.37
N GLY A 322 23.90 8.96 22.07
CA GLY A 322 25.29 8.93 21.59
C GLY A 322 25.42 8.65 20.09
N GLU A 323 24.31 8.55 19.36
CA GLU A 323 24.31 8.41 17.91
C GLU A 323 24.74 9.74 17.26
N ARG A 324 25.43 9.62 16.15
CA ARG A 324 25.94 10.79 15.40
C ARG A 324 25.44 10.79 13.97
N CYS A 325 24.89 11.93 13.55
CA CYS A 325 24.52 12.21 12.16
C CYS A 325 25.64 12.95 11.45
N THR A 326 25.87 12.62 10.18
CA THR A 326 26.78 13.36 9.29
C THR A 326 26.03 14.35 8.39
N VAL A 327 24.73 14.18 8.28
CA VAL A 327 23.80 14.99 7.52
C VAL A 327 22.55 15.21 8.35
N ARG A 328 22.05 16.43 8.44
CA ARG A 328 20.81 16.75 9.16
C ARG A 328 19.87 17.62 8.34
N ARG A 329 18.61 17.61 8.69
CA ARG A 329 17.63 18.56 8.14
C ARG A 329 17.94 19.97 8.62
N VAL A 330 17.65 20.95 7.75
CA VAL A 330 17.87 22.37 8.03
C VAL A 330 16.78 22.98 8.90
N ASP A 331 15.57 22.43 8.81
CA ASP A 331 14.32 22.97 9.37
C ASP A 331 13.85 22.24 10.64
N VAL A 332 14.54 21.19 11.06
CA VAL A 332 14.13 20.34 12.18
C VAL A 332 15.28 20.08 13.15
N HIS A 333 14.99 20.20 14.43
CA HIS A 333 15.96 19.80 15.45
C HIS A 333 16.09 18.27 15.47
N PRO A 334 17.29 17.67 15.38
CA PRO A 334 17.47 16.22 15.36
C PRO A 334 16.82 15.49 16.54
N GLY A 335 16.79 16.10 17.72
CA GLY A 335 16.13 15.56 18.92
C GLY A 335 14.60 15.46 18.83
N SER A 336 13.95 16.04 17.78
CA SER A 336 12.51 15.90 17.52
C SER A 336 12.15 14.56 16.87
N ALA A 337 13.13 13.72 16.53
CA ALA A 337 12.89 12.41 15.95
C ALA A 337 12.03 11.53 16.88
N LEU A 338 11.05 10.86 16.28
CA LEU A 338 10.18 9.93 16.98
C LEU A 338 10.78 8.53 17.05
N LEU A 339 11.47 8.13 16.00
CA LEU A 339 12.10 6.83 15.80
C LEU A 339 13.55 6.96 15.40
N ARG A 340 14.33 5.93 15.70
CA ARG A 340 15.71 5.75 15.27
C ARG A 340 15.92 4.32 14.84
N ASN A 341 16.93 4.07 14.00
CA ASN A 341 17.31 2.71 13.65
C ASN A 341 18.79 2.55 13.37
N LEU A 342 19.25 1.31 13.59
CA LEU A 342 20.50 0.80 13.06
C LEU A 342 20.20 -0.14 11.89
N SER A 343 21.16 -0.28 10.98
CA SER A 343 21.12 -1.27 9.92
C SER A 343 22.54 -1.77 9.59
N TYR A 344 22.65 -2.89 8.87
CA TYR A 344 23.97 -3.37 8.46
C TYR A 344 24.62 -2.49 7.39
N GLY A 345 23.83 -1.80 6.53
CA GLY A 345 24.29 -0.93 5.45
C GLY A 345 25.04 -1.68 4.35
N GLY A 346 24.81 -1.26 3.13
CA GLY A 346 25.45 -1.88 1.97
C GLY A 346 24.66 -3.04 1.36
N PRO A 347 25.01 -3.43 0.12
CA PRO A 347 24.48 -4.66 -0.46
C PRO A 347 24.79 -5.80 0.47
N LYS A 348 23.85 -6.75 0.65
CA LYS A 348 24.12 -8.00 1.37
C LYS A 348 25.46 -8.52 0.85
N GLY A 349 26.48 -8.46 1.70
CA GLY A 349 27.76 -9.08 1.38
C GLY A 349 27.44 -10.51 0.97
N SER A 350 27.95 -10.90 -0.19
CA SER A 350 27.98 -12.27 -0.64
C SER A 350 28.35 -13.15 0.56
N ARG A 351 27.40 -13.96 1.02
CA ARG A 351 27.71 -15.11 1.87
C ARG A 351 28.47 -16.13 1.03
#